data_9423bf5304df9cb03c0fc13bf011c3d1
#
_entry.id   9423bf5304df9cb03c0fc13bf011c3d1
#
_cell.length_a   1.000
_cell.length_b   1.000
_cell.length_c   1.000
_cell.angle_alpha   90.00
_cell.angle_beta   90.00
_cell.angle_gamma   90.00
#
_symmetry.space_group_name_H-M   'P 1'
#
loop_
_entity.id
_entity.type
_entity.pdbx_description
1 polymer ?
#
loop_
_entity_poly.entity_id
_entity_poly.type
_entity_poly.pdbx_seq_one_letter_code
_entity_poly.pdbx_strand_id
1 'polypeptide(L)'
;MRALVYDEYTTDDDFSKILKIKNLPKPEPRSNEVVFKVMSAALNYDDIWGMRGKPLAIPLPHISGTDAAGEVTAVGSDVKNIKIGDRVVSHGNMSCRVCKACTDGREFDCKKRTIWGFETGPLWGGYCQFTHLPEVNVLKIPEGVSYDQAAAASMTLLTSWHMLVGRAKITPGQTVLVMGGGSGVGSFAIQIAKLYNCDVIATASPDKLEKCKALGADYAVDHRQDDWSKQVFKITKEIAKTKGEAPGIDLSFDHIGQTHFNKQLQLLKYGATLVSCGATTGYDAQIDLRHIFFKGINVLGSTQGTKAELDQGLYWMGQGKLKLQLTQFIHLSKQQRLTQKWYLVSSLAKS
;
A
#
# COMPACT_ATOMS: atom_id res chain seq x y z
N MET A 1 2.87 14.42 -24.76
CA MET A 1 2.87 14.55 -23.31
C MET A 1 4.25 14.28 -22.72
N ARG A 2 4.62 14.88 -21.60
CA ARG A 2 5.86 14.53 -20.89
C ARG A 2 5.62 13.33 -19.99
N ALA A 3 6.61 12.43 -19.92
CA ALA A 3 6.61 11.27 -19.04
C ALA A 3 8.00 11.04 -18.46
N LEU A 4 8.07 10.48 -17.26
CA LEU A 4 9.30 10.02 -16.62
C LEU A 4 9.52 8.56 -17.02
N VAL A 5 10.60 8.29 -17.76
CA VAL A 5 10.87 7.01 -18.43
C VAL A 5 12.25 6.50 -18.04
N TYR A 6 12.40 5.19 -17.91
CA TYR A 6 13.72 4.54 -17.91
C TYR A 6 13.75 3.42 -18.96
N ASP A 7 14.93 3.20 -19.54
CA ASP A 7 15.15 2.29 -20.66
C ASP A 7 16.00 1.06 -20.25
N GLU A 8 16.55 1.08 -19.05
CA GLU A 8 17.46 0.07 -18.52
C GLU A 8 17.28 -0.11 -17.01
N TYR A 9 17.68 -1.26 -16.48
CA TYR A 9 17.71 -1.50 -15.04
C TYR A 9 19.00 -0.98 -14.42
N THR A 10 18.97 -0.75 -13.10
CA THR A 10 20.16 -0.33 -12.35
C THR A 10 20.26 -1.06 -11.01
N THR A 11 21.49 -1.31 -10.57
CA THR A 11 21.82 -1.74 -9.21
C THR A 11 22.26 -0.56 -8.33
N ASP A 12 22.44 0.63 -8.93
CA ASP A 12 22.79 1.86 -8.23
C ASP A 12 21.58 2.38 -7.45
N ASP A 13 21.82 2.94 -6.27
CA ASP A 13 20.78 3.60 -5.47
C ASP A 13 20.45 5.01 -5.99
N ASP A 14 21.30 5.58 -6.85
CA ASP A 14 21.03 6.84 -7.56
C ASP A 14 20.26 6.59 -8.87
N PHE A 15 18.95 6.47 -8.76
CA PHE A 15 18.05 6.27 -9.90
C PHE A 15 18.00 7.45 -10.88
N SER A 16 18.61 8.62 -10.52
CA SER A 16 18.68 9.77 -11.43
C SER A 16 19.41 9.47 -12.73
N LYS A 17 20.31 8.50 -12.69
CA LYS A 17 21.13 8.10 -13.83
C LYS A 17 20.33 7.47 -14.96
N ILE A 18 19.24 6.76 -14.63
CA ILE A 18 18.39 6.05 -15.61
C ILE A 18 17.08 6.77 -15.90
N LEU A 19 16.59 7.62 -14.99
CA LEU A 19 15.32 8.33 -15.13
C LEU A 19 15.43 9.54 -16.06
N LYS A 20 14.65 9.56 -17.15
CA LYS A 20 14.67 10.61 -18.18
C LYS A 20 13.26 11.14 -18.44
N ILE A 21 13.12 12.45 -18.58
CA ILE A 21 11.85 13.04 -19.08
C ILE A 21 11.86 12.93 -20.60
N LYS A 22 10.85 12.21 -21.16
CA LYS A 22 10.64 12.07 -22.60
C LYS A 22 9.32 12.69 -23.02
N ASN A 23 9.28 13.18 -24.27
CA ASN A 23 8.06 13.59 -24.94
C ASN A 23 7.49 12.40 -25.70
N LEU A 24 6.28 12.00 -25.35
CA LEU A 24 5.54 10.87 -25.94
C LEU A 24 4.21 11.35 -26.52
N PRO A 25 3.60 10.61 -27.44
CA PRO A 25 2.22 10.87 -27.84
C PRO A 25 1.27 10.87 -26.64
N LYS A 26 0.21 11.69 -26.68
CA LYS A 26 -0.88 11.59 -25.71
C LYS A 26 -1.65 10.30 -26.00
N PRO A 27 -2.00 9.48 -24.99
CA PRO A 27 -2.77 8.27 -25.23
C PRO A 27 -4.19 8.60 -25.71
N GLU A 28 -4.72 7.76 -26.60
CA GLU A 28 -6.12 7.72 -26.98
C GLU A 28 -6.80 6.54 -26.31
N PRO A 29 -8.07 6.66 -25.86
CA PRO A 29 -8.74 5.57 -25.17
C PRO A 29 -9.15 4.46 -26.17
N ARG A 30 -8.93 3.20 -25.79
CA ARG A 30 -9.63 2.08 -26.41
C ARG A 30 -11.10 2.10 -26.02
N SER A 31 -11.93 1.25 -26.61
CA SER A 31 -13.38 1.28 -26.40
C SER A 31 -13.80 1.25 -24.92
N ASN A 32 -13.08 0.50 -24.07
CA ASN A 32 -13.38 0.33 -22.65
C ASN A 32 -12.45 1.13 -21.71
N GLU A 33 -11.67 2.07 -22.23
CA GLU A 33 -10.67 2.81 -21.46
C GLU A 33 -11.07 4.26 -21.18
N VAL A 34 -10.49 4.75 -20.11
CA VAL A 34 -10.58 6.14 -19.65
C VAL A 34 -9.19 6.76 -19.75
N VAL A 35 -9.06 7.90 -20.40
CA VAL A 35 -7.85 8.73 -20.38
C VAL A 35 -8.05 9.88 -19.42
N PHE A 36 -7.10 10.08 -18.51
CA PHE A 36 -7.13 11.21 -17.60
C PHE A 36 -5.79 11.96 -17.54
N LYS A 37 -5.90 13.27 -17.31
CA LYS A 37 -4.77 14.12 -17.01
C LYS A 37 -4.35 13.84 -15.57
N VAL A 38 -3.11 13.40 -15.37
CA VAL A 38 -2.57 13.11 -14.04
C VAL A 38 -2.33 14.44 -13.30
N MET A 39 -3.01 14.61 -12.19
CA MET A 39 -2.86 15.75 -11.28
C MET A 39 -1.93 15.43 -10.13
N SER A 40 -1.92 14.18 -9.68
CA SER A 40 -1.03 13.67 -8.63
C SER A 40 -0.72 12.18 -8.85
N ALA A 41 0.49 11.76 -8.47
CA ALA A 41 0.94 10.38 -8.42
C ALA A 41 1.78 10.15 -7.17
N ALA A 42 1.71 8.95 -6.58
CA ALA A 42 2.46 8.63 -5.37
C ALA A 42 3.57 7.61 -5.65
N LEU A 43 4.63 7.67 -4.84
CA LEU A 43 5.78 6.77 -4.91
C LEU A 43 5.54 5.54 -4.03
N ASN A 44 5.83 4.37 -4.57
CA ASN A 44 5.77 3.10 -3.87
C ASN A 44 7.09 2.34 -3.94
N TYR A 45 7.25 1.31 -3.13
CA TYR A 45 8.48 0.52 -3.10
C TYR A 45 8.65 -0.37 -4.35
N ASP A 46 7.56 -0.74 -4.99
CA ASP A 46 7.54 -1.48 -6.26
C ASP A 46 8.18 -0.69 -7.42
N ASP A 47 8.13 0.64 -7.40
CA ASP A 47 8.87 1.47 -8.36
C ASP A 47 10.37 1.21 -8.30
N ILE A 48 10.92 1.04 -7.07
CA ILE A 48 12.34 0.70 -6.86
C ILE A 48 12.63 -0.71 -7.40
N TRP A 49 11.75 -1.67 -7.13
CA TRP A 49 11.89 -3.02 -7.67
C TRP A 49 11.86 -3.00 -9.20
N GLY A 50 10.98 -2.22 -9.80
CA GLY A 50 10.89 -2.02 -11.25
C GLY A 50 12.20 -1.50 -11.84
N MET A 51 12.76 -0.45 -11.29
CA MET A 51 14.04 0.12 -11.74
C MET A 51 15.23 -0.82 -11.53
N ARG A 52 15.16 -1.74 -10.56
CA ARG A 52 16.16 -2.79 -10.34
C ARG A 52 15.95 -4.04 -11.20
N GLY A 53 14.80 -4.20 -11.85
CA GLY A 53 14.44 -5.41 -12.58
C GLY A 53 14.37 -6.65 -11.68
N LYS A 54 14.05 -6.48 -10.39
CA LYS A 54 13.99 -7.55 -9.38
C LYS A 54 12.80 -7.33 -8.44
N PRO A 55 12.10 -8.37 -7.99
CA PRO A 55 12.30 -9.79 -8.32
C PRO A 55 11.86 -10.18 -9.73
N LEU A 56 11.17 -9.29 -10.45
CA LEU A 56 10.64 -9.52 -11.79
C LEU A 56 11.27 -8.56 -12.80
N ALA A 57 11.63 -9.07 -13.98
CA ALA A 57 11.94 -8.25 -15.12
C ALA A 57 10.64 -7.66 -15.69
N ILE A 58 10.57 -6.35 -15.84
CA ILE A 58 9.39 -5.63 -16.33
C ILE A 58 9.63 -5.14 -17.77
N PRO A 59 8.56 -4.87 -18.55
CA PRO A 59 8.74 -4.37 -19.92
C PRO A 59 9.45 -3.02 -19.96
N LEU A 60 10.47 -2.90 -20.80
CA LEU A 60 11.21 -1.66 -21.09
C LEU A 60 10.95 -1.18 -22.51
N PRO A 61 10.98 0.11 -22.82
CA PRO A 61 11.09 1.24 -21.89
C PRO A 61 9.87 1.35 -20.98
N HIS A 62 10.05 1.87 -19.74
CA HIS A 62 9.01 1.83 -18.72
C HIS A 62 8.64 3.23 -18.19
N ILE A 63 7.34 3.40 -17.88
CA ILE A 63 6.81 4.48 -17.05
C ILE A 63 6.28 3.81 -15.78
N SER A 64 6.90 4.09 -14.63
CA SER A 64 6.42 3.62 -13.34
C SER A 64 5.20 4.42 -12.84
N GLY A 65 4.76 4.07 -11.63
CA GLY A 65 3.67 4.74 -10.93
C GLY A 65 2.38 3.93 -10.99
N THR A 66 2.12 3.20 -9.92
CA THR A 66 0.90 2.43 -9.70
C THR A 66 -0.25 3.28 -9.18
N ASP A 67 0.09 4.43 -8.59
CA ASP A 67 -0.83 5.35 -7.94
C ASP A 67 -0.92 6.66 -8.72
N ALA A 68 -2.06 6.90 -9.37
CA ALA A 68 -2.32 8.14 -10.07
C ALA A 68 -3.75 8.62 -9.86
N ALA A 69 -3.92 9.91 -9.64
CA ALA A 69 -5.21 10.57 -9.56
C ALA A 69 -5.26 11.76 -10.51
N GLY A 70 -6.43 12.01 -11.10
CA GLY A 70 -6.53 13.06 -12.11
C GLY A 70 -7.95 13.35 -12.58
N GLU A 71 -8.03 14.12 -13.65
CA GLU A 71 -9.29 14.53 -14.29
C GLU A 71 -9.43 13.86 -15.65
N VAL A 72 -10.57 13.25 -15.91
CA VAL A 72 -10.88 12.54 -17.15
C VAL A 72 -10.94 13.52 -18.33
N THR A 73 -10.19 13.21 -19.40
CA THR A 73 -10.11 14.05 -20.60
C THR A 73 -10.66 13.36 -21.87
N ALA A 74 -10.76 12.03 -21.84
CA ALA A 74 -11.39 11.26 -22.92
C ALA A 74 -11.87 9.90 -22.39
N VAL A 75 -12.89 9.35 -23.03
CA VAL A 75 -13.46 8.03 -22.71
C VAL A 75 -13.73 7.26 -24.00
N GLY A 76 -13.56 5.94 -23.95
CA GLY A 76 -13.90 5.04 -25.04
C GLY A 76 -15.41 4.83 -25.18
N SER A 77 -15.84 4.25 -26.30
CA SER A 77 -17.26 4.07 -26.66
C SER A 77 -18.06 3.20 -25.68
N ASP A 78 -17.39 2.25 -25.02
CA ASP A 78 -18.02 1.27 -24.13
C ASP A 78 -17.99 1.69 -22.64
N VAL A 79 -17.37 2.84 -22.32
CA VAL A 79 -17.32 3.40 -20.96
C VAL A 79 -18.71 3.93 -20.58
N LYS A 80 -19.20 3.53 -19.39
CA LYS A 80 -20.59 3.80 -18.97
C LYS A 80 -20.71 4.67 -17.71
N ASN A 81 -19.79 4.50 -16.76
CA ASN A 81 -19.94 5.07 -15.42
C ASN A 81 -19.02 6.29 -15.18
N ILE A 82 -18.04 6.49 -16.06
CA ILE A 82 -17.05 7.57 -16.00
C ILE A 82 -17.28 8.52 -17.19
N LYS A 83 -17.22 9.83 -16.94
CA LYS A 83 -17.39 10.87 -17.97
C LYS A 83 -16.24 11.88 -17.93
N ILE A 84 -16.07 12.63 -19.00
CA ILE A 84 -15.10 13.73 -19.10
C ILE A 84 -15.40 14.75 -17.98
N GLY A 85 -14.34 15.21 -17.30
CA GLY A 85 -14.39 16.09 -16.16
C GLY A 85 -14.52 15.38 -14.80
N ASP A 86 -14.80 14.07 -14.77
CA ASP A 86 -14.81 13.32 -13.49
C ASP A 86 -13.40 13.30 -12.87
N ARG A 87 -13.36 13.46 -11.54
CA ARG A 87 -12.16 13.30 -10.72
C ARG A 87 -11.98 11.83 -10.40
N VAL A 88 -10.84 11.26 -10.79
CA VAL A 88 -10.63 9.81 -10.71
C VAL A 88 -9.28 9.44 -10.11
N VAL A 89 -9.23 8.22 -9.58
CA VAL A 89 -8.01 7.56 -9.07
C VAL A 89 -7.89 6.15 -9.66
N SER A 90 -6.66 5.73 -9.89
CA SER A 90 -6.33 4.39 -10.39
C SER A 90 -6.59 3.31 -9.33
N HIS A 91 -6.99 2.12 -9.78
CA HIS A 91 -6.91 0.86 -9.04
C HIS A 91 -5.87 -0.01 -9.76
N GLY A 92 -4.68 -0.11 -9.17
CA GLY A 92 -3.52 -0.72 -9.84
C GLY A 92 -3.61 -2.23 -10.09
N ASN A 93 -4.54 -2.96 -9.43
CA ASN A 93 -4.69 -4.39 -9.61
C ASN A 93 -5.47 -4.71 -10.89
N MET A 94 -4.74 -4.95 -11.99
CA MET A 94 -5.30 -5.39 -13.27
C MET A 94 -5.67 -6.87 -13.18
N SER A 95 -6.82 -7.27 -13.68
CA SER A 95 -7.25 -8.68 -13.70
C SER A 95 -8.08 -8.99 -14.94
N CYS A 96 -8.28 -10.29 -15.24
CA CYS A 96 -9.00 -10.69 -16.45
C CYS A 96 -10.53 -10.50 -16.39
N ARG A 97 -11.10 -10.27 -15.21
CA ARG A 97 -12.52 -10.05 -14.90
C ARG A 97 -13.50 -11.17 -15.28
N VAL A 98 -13.01 -12.30 -15.83
CA VAL A 98 -13.85 -13.39 -16.34
C VAL A 98 -13.54 -14.77 -15.74
N CYS A 99 -12.42 -14.94 -15.05
CA CYS A 99 -12.12 -16.22 -14.39
C CYS A 99 -12.89 -16.35 -13.05
N LYS A 100 -12.97 -17.58 -12.55
CA LYS A 100 -13.70 -17.87 -11.31
C LYS A 100 -13.29 -16.97 -10.14
N ALA A 101 -11.99 -16.70 -9.94
CA ALA A 101 -11.54 -15.80 -8.90
C ALA A 101 -12.13 -14.38 -9.08
N CYS A 102 -12.11 -13.84 -10.31
CA CYS A 102 -12.66 -12.52 -10.59
C CYS A 102 -14.18 -12.47 -10.41
N THR A 103 -14.91 -13.49 -10.87
CA THR A 103 -16.37 -13.55 -10.73
C THR A 103 -16.83 -13.77 -9.28
N ASP A 104 -15.96 -14.37 -8.45
CA ASP A 104 -16.19 -14.51 -7.00
C ASP A 104 -15.80 -13.22 -6.21
N GLY A 105 -15.40 -12.11 -6.87
CA GLY A 105 -14.96 -10.89 -6.20
C GLY A 105 -13.56 -10.98 -5.55
N ARG A 106 -12.74 -11.91 -6.01
CA ARG A 106 -11.35 -12.14 -5.56
C ARG A 106 -10.36 -11.89 -6.68
N GLU A 107 -10.45 -10.73 -7.34
CA GLU A 107 -9.59 -10.37 -8.46
C GLU A 107 -8.09 -10.37 -8.11
N PHE A 108 -7.74 -10.23 -6.84
CA PHE A 108 -6.36 -10.37 -6.33
C PHE A 108 -5.82 -11.81 -6.45
N ASP A 109 -6.68 -12.82 -6.57
CA ASP A 109 -6.32 -14.24 -6.83
C ASP A 109 -6.33 -14.60 -8.32
N CYS A 110 -6.55 -13.66 -9.22
CA CYS A 110 -6.55 -13.89 -10.66
C CYS A 110 -5.15 -14.30 -11.15
N LYS A 111 -5.04 -15.45 -11.81
CA LYS A 111 -3.76 -15.93 -12.37
C LYS A 111 -3.19 -15.04 -13.48
N LYS A 112 -4.02 -14.18 -14.09
CA LYS A 112 -3.63 -13.20 -15.12
C LYS A 112 -3.52 -11.79 -14.54
N ARG A 113 -3.48 -11.66 -13.21
CA ARG A 113 -3.31 -10.35 -12.59
C ARG A 113 -1.94 -9.76 -12.91
N THR A 114 -1.90 -8.46 -13.04
CA THR A 114 -0.69 -7.66 -13.13
C THR A 114 -0.89 -6.36 -12.37
N ILE A 115 0.20 -5.75 -11.94
CA ILE A 115 0.16 -4.45 -11.28
C ILE A 115 0.43 -3.38 -12.33
N TRP A 116 -0.56 -2.51 -12.56
CA TRP A 116 -0.42 -1.38 -13.47
C TRP A 116 0.69 -0.44 -13.01
N GLY A 117 1.52 0.03 -13.95
CA GLY A 117 2.65 0.92 -13.66
C GLY A 117 3.85 0.23 -13.00
N PHE A 118 3.75 -1.08 -12.72
CA PHE A 118 4.87 -1.91 -12.28
C PHE A 118 5.10 -3.09 -13.26
N GLU A 119 4.13 -4.00 -13.39
CA GLU A 119 4.26 -5.18 -14.25
C GLU A 119 3.74 -4.94 -15.69
N THR A 120 2.96 -3.88 -15.89
CA THR A 120 2.40 -3.53 -17.20
C THR A 120 3.37 -2.68 -18.01
N GLY A 121 3.23 -2.70 -19.32
CA GLY A 121 4.07 -1.88 -20.22
C GLY A 121 4.07 -2.43 -21.64
N PRO A 122 4.94 -1.92 -22.51
CA PRO A 122 5.85 -0.78 -22.28
C PRO A 122 5.11 0.56 -22.15
N LEU A 123 5.78 1.55 -21.51
CA LEU A 123 5.33 2.96 -21.44
C LEU A 123 3.92 3.16 -20.85
N TRP A 124 3.54 2.36 -19.85
CA TRP A 124 2.19 2.39 -19.28
C TRP A 124 2.19 2.42 -17.74
N GLY A 125 2.15 3.62 -17.18
CA GLY A 125 2.15 3.90 -15.74
C GLY A 125 1.68 5.32 -15.44
N GLY A 126 1.80 5.74 -14.18
CA GLY A 126 1.27 7.00 -13.65
C GLY A 126 2.22 8.20 -13.72
N TYR A 127 3.53 8.01 -13.93
CA TYR A 127 4.49 9.15 -13.92
C TYR A 127 4.56 9.86 -15.26
N CYS A 128 3.42 10.38 -15.70
CA CYS A 128 3.26 11.10 -16.95
C CYS A 128 2.17 12.17 -16.83
N GLN A 129 2.03 13.01 -17.86
CA GLN A 129 1.00 14.05 -17.89
C GLN A 129 -0.41 13.48 -18.17
N PHE A 130 -0.50 12.41 -18.95
CA PHE A 130 -1.75 11.72 -19.28
C PHE A 130 -1.52 10.22 -19.26
N THR A 131 -2.45 9.50 -18.69
CA THR A 131 -2.44 8.04 -18.68
C THR A 131 -3.82 7.50 -19.02
N HIS A 132 -3.92 6.19 -19.22
CA HIS A 132 -5.17 5.51 -19.52
C HIS A 132 -5.29 4.20 -18.76
N LEU A 133 -6.51 3.82 -18.43
CA LEU A 133 -6.85 2.57 -17.74
C LEU A 133 -8.22 2.07 -18.22
N PRO A 134 -8.46 0.76 -18.21
CA PRO A 134 -9.82 0.25 -18.35
C PRO A 134 -10.74 0.86 -17.28
N GLU A 135 -12.00 1.16 -17.63
CA GLU A 135 -12.98 1.74 -16.71
C GLU A 135 -13.09 0.96 -15.40
N VAL A 136 -12.98 -0.36 -15.47
CA VAL A 136 -13.05 -1.24 -14.29
C VAL A 136 -11.90 -1.01 -13.30
N ASN A 137 -10.82 -0.36 -13.73
CA ASN A 137 -9.66 0.00 -12.92
C ASN A 137 -9.60 1.49 -12.55
N VAL A 138 -10.72 2.20 -12.68
CA VAL A 138 -10.85 3.62 -12.34
C VAL A 138 -11.98 3.80 -11.34
N LEU A 139 -11.73 4.60 -10.28
CA LEU A 139 -12.74 4.99 -9.29
C LEU A 139 -12.92 6.51 -9.28
N LYS A 140 -14.14 6.97 -9.00
CA LYS A 140 -14.38 8.40 -8.72
C LYS A 140 -13.82 8.77 -7.36
N ILE A 141 -13.18 9.92 -7.28
CA ILE A 141 -12.70 10.45 -6.01
C ILE A 141 -13.88 11.09 -5.26
N PRO A 142 -14.15 10.68 -4.02
CA PRO A 142 -15.22 11.29 -3.22
C PRO A 142 -15.01 12.78 -3.01
N GLU A 143 -16.11 13.47 -2.71
CA GLU A 143 -16.05 14.87 -2.27
C GLU A 143 -15.23 15.00 -0.98
N GLY A 144 -14.49 16.09 -0.83
CA GLY A 144 -13.60 16.32 0.31
C GLY A 144 -12.23 15.65 0.22
N VAL A 145 -12.00 14.74 -0.74
CA VAL A 145 -10.69 14.11 -0.96
C VAL A 145 -9.96 14.81 -2.11
N SER A 146 -8.72 15.26 -1.88
CA SER A 146 -7.89 15.88 -2.92
C SER A 146 -7.27 14.84 -3.86
N TYR A 147 -6.76 15.26 -5.02
CA TYR A 147 -5.99 14.38 -5.92
C TYR A 147 -4.76 13.78 -5.23
N ASP A 148 -4.06 14.58 -4.42
CA ASP A 148 -2.87 14.13 -3.69
C ASP A 148 -3.21 13.05 -2.67
N GLN A 149 -4.30 13.24 -1.93
CA GLN A 149 -4.78 12.25 -0.97
C GLN A 149 -5.23 10.96 -1.67
N ALA A 150 -5.97 11.09 -2.77
CA ALA A 150 -6.46 9.93 -3.52
C ALA A 150 -5.31 9.12 -4.14
N ALA A 151 -4.35 9.80 -4.79
CA ALA A 151 -3.18 9.12 -5.36
C ALA A 151 -2.38 8.40 -4.28
N ALA A 152 -2.01 9.08 -3.19
CA ALA A 152 -1.20 8.49 -2.13
C ALA A 152 -1.94 7.41 -1.31
N ALA A 153 -3.26 7.38 -1.38
CA ALA A 153 -4.10 6.35 -0.74
C ALA A 153 -4.28 5.09 -1.62
N SER A 154 -4.21 5.20 -2.93
CA SER A 154 -4.61 4.12 -3.85
C SER A 154 -4.02 2.77 -3.46
N MET A 155 -2.70 2.61 -3.42
CA MET A 155 -2.07 1.35 -3.01
C MET A 155 -2.02 1.18 -1.49
N THR A 156 -1.66 2.22 -0.75
CA THR A 156 -1.40 2.09 0.69
C THR A 156 -2.68 1.83 1.50
N LEU A 157 -3.76 2.53 1.18
CA LEU A 157 -5.07 2.30 1.80
C LEU A 157 -5.64 0.95 1.38
N LEU A 158 -5.62 0.63 0.07
CA LEU A 158 -6.11 -0.64 -0.45
C LEU A 158 -5.42 -1.82 0.23
N THR A 159 -4.09 -1.80 0.29
CA THR A 159 -3.30 -2.85 0.93
C THR A 159 -3.68 -3.01 2.40
N SER A 160 -3.76 -1.91 3.16
CA SER A 160 -4.11 -1.96 4.58
C SER A 160 -5.53 -2.44 4.82
N TRP A 161 -6.48 -2.00 3.98
CA TRP A 161 -7.87 -2.44 4.05
C TRP A 161 -8.00 -3.94 3.74
N HIS A 162 -7.39 -4.37 2.65
CA HIS A 162 -7.41 -5.79 2.27
C HIS A 162 -6.77 -6.68 3.35
N MET A 163 -5.62 -6.29 3.90
CA MET A 163 -4.97 -7.05 4.97
C MET A 163 -5.87 -7.22 6.20
N LEU A 164 -6.40 -6.11 6.71
CA LEU A 164 -7.15 -6.12 7.97
C LEU A 164 -8.59 -6.63 7.76
N VAL A 165 -9.30 -6.08 6.79
CA VAL A 165 -10.73 -6.37 6.57
C VAL A 165 -10.92 -7.58 5.66
N GLY A 166 -10.27 -7.58 4.50
CA GLY A 166 -10.42 -8.64 3.50
C GLY A 166 -9.83 -9.97 3.94
N ARG A 167 -8.60 -9.97 4.47
CA ARG A 167 -7.86 -11.20 4.80
C ARG A 167 -7.98 -11.60 6.26
N ALA A 168 -7.61 -10.74 7.17
CA ALA A 168 -7.58 -11.05 8.59
C ALA A 168 -8.94 -10.99 9.28
N LYS A 169 -9.97 -10.40 8.60
CA LYS A 169 -11.33 -10.30 9.12
C LYS A 169 -11.36 -9.63 10.50
N ILE A 170 -10.71 -8.49 10.61
CA ILE A 170 -10.63 -7.71 11.85
C ILE A 170 -12.01 -7.54 12.52
N THR A 171 -12.07 -7.73 13.83
CA THR A 171 -13.30 -7.59 14.63
C THR A 171 -13.12 -6.57 15.75
N PRO A 172 -14.19 -5.90 16.19
CA PRO A 172 -14.13 -4.96 17.30
C PRO A 172 -13.55 -5.57 18.57
N GLY A 173 -12.81 -4.76 19.32
CA GLY A 173 -12.25 -5.14 20.61
C GLY A 173 -10.92 -5.90 20.54
N GLN A 174 -10.42 -6.28 19.37
CA GLN A 174 -9.11 -6.93 19.24
C GLN A 174 -7.97 -6.02 19.67
N THR A 175 -6.88 -6.62 20.17
CA THR A 175 -5.58 -5.96 20.35
C THR A 175 -4.75 -6.16 19.08
N VAL A 176 -4.49 -5.08 18.36
CA VAL A 176 -3.82 -5.09 17.05
C VAL A 176 -2.40 -4.54 17.18
N LEU A 177 -1.41 -5.31 16.72
CA LEU A 177 -0.03 -4.85 16.55
C LEU A 177 0.19 -4.40 15.12
N VAL A 178 0.55 -3.14 14.91
CA VAL A 178 0.90 -2.59 13.59
C VAL A 178 2.40 -2.40 13.51
N MET A 179 3.08 -3.26 12.77
CA MET A 179 4.51 -3.09 12.50
C MET A 179 4.73 -1.96 11.49
N GLY A 180 5.71 -1.09 11.76
CA GLY A 180 6.03 0.02 10.86
C GLY A 180 4.90 1.05 10.71
N GLY A 181 4.23 1.40 11.81
CA GLY A 181 3.08 2.33 11.84
C GLY A 181 3.35 3.71 11.23
N GLY A 182 4.61 4.13 11.14
CA GLY A 182 5.00 5.40 10.52
C GLY A 182 5.09 5.38 8.98
N SER A 183 4.90 4.22 8.34
CA SER A 183 4.86 4.06 6.87
C SER A 183 3.49 4.45 6.28
N GLY A 184 3.38 4.52 4.95
CA GLY A 184 2.10 4.75 4.27
C GLY A 184 1.07 3.67 4.61
N VAL A 185 1.44 2.40 4.47
CA VAL A 185 0.58 1.23 4.76
C VAL A 185 0.25 1.18 6.27
N GLY A 186 1.27 1.29 7.14
CA GLY A 186 1.06 1.25 8.59
C GLY A 186 0.19 2.39 9.12
N SER A 187 0.27 3.58 8.51
CA SER A 187 -0.55 4.72 8.91
C SER A 187 -2.04 4.52 8.66
N PHE A 188 -2.42 3.85 7.57
CA PHE A 188 -3.80 3.45 7.34
C PHE A 188 -4.20 2.27 8.22
N ALA A 189 -3.30 1.31 8.46
CA ALA A 189 -3.60 0.17 9.32
C ALA A 189 -3.98 0.60 10.74
N ILE A 190 -3.27 1.58 11.33
CA ILE A 190 -3.62 2.18 12.63
C ILE A 190 -5.06 2.72 12.59
N GLN A 191 -5.38 3.55 11.61
CA GLN A 191 -6.68 4.22 11.52
C GLN A 191 -7.82 3.24 11.24
N ILE A 192 -7.59 2.23 10.37
CA ILE A 192 -8.58 1.18 10.10
C ILE A 192 -8.84 0.37 11.37
N ALA A 193 -7.81 -0.03 12.11
CA ALA A 193 -7.99 -0.74 13.37
C ALA A 193 -8.78 0.10 14.39
N LYS A 194 -8.54 1.41 14.46
CA LYS A 194 -9.35 2.33 15.30
C LYS A 194 -10.78 2.47 14.80
N LEU A 195 -11.03 2.45 13.48
CA LEU A 195 -12.39 2.45 12.92
C LEU A 195 -13.19 1.21 13.35
N TYR A 196 -12.50 0.09 13.59
CA TYR A 196 -13.06 -1.14 14.14
C TYR A 196 -13.03 -1.22 15.67
N ASN A 197 -12.79 -0.09 16.38
CA ASN A 197 -12.73 -0.05 17.85
C ASN A 197 -11.74 -1.04 18.46
N CYS A 198 -10.58 -1.22 17.87
CA CYS A 198 -9.50 -2.05 18.40
C CYS A 198 -8.55 -1.25 19.29
N ASP A 199 -7.87 -1.93 20.21
CA ASP A 199 -6.68 -1.38 20.87
C ASP A 199 -5.49 -1.53 19.93
N VAL A 200 -4.78 -0.43 19.66
CA VAL A 200 -3.73 -0.39 18.66
C VAL A 200 -2.37 -0.10 19.29
N ILE A 201 -1.47 -1.06 19.15
CA ILE A 201 -0.05 -0.91 19.47
C ILE A 201 0.70 -0.76 18.15
N ALA A 202 1.32 0.40 17.89
CA ALA A 202 2.12 0.61 16.68
C ALA A 202 3.61 0.55 17.00
N THR A 203 4.42 -0.01 16.10
CA THR A 203 5.87 0.13 16.18
C THR A 203 6.38 1.08 15.11
N ALA A 204 7.36 1.90 15.42
CA ALA A 204 7.98 2.82 14.48
C ALA A 204 9.40 3.20 14.92
N SER A 205 10.13 3.93 14.07
CA SER A 205 11.36 4.63 14.49
C SER A 205 11.02 5.80 15.45
N PRO A 206 11.92 6.22 16.34
CA PRO A 206 11.68 7.26 17.34
C PRO A 206 11.06 8.54 16.82
N ASP A 207 11.53 9.01 15.66
CA ASP A 207 11.05 10.21 14.98
C ASP A 207 9.59 10.12 14.50
N LYS A 208 9.00 8.91 14.48
CA LYS A 208 7.63 8.64 13.99
C LYS A 208 6.66 8.17 15.08
N LEU A 209 7.10 8.00 16.33
CA LEU A 209 6.24 7.50 17.42
C LEU A 209 5.05 8.43 17.67
N GLU A 210 5.30 9.73 17.77
CA GLU A 210 4.23 10.72 17.98
C GLU A 210 3.27 10.81 16.78
N LYS A 211 3.77 10.60 15.57
CA LYS A 211 2.91 10.47 14.38
C LYS A 211 1.97 9.27 14.50
N CYS A 212 2.44 8.12 14.98
CA CYS A 212 1.58 6.95 15.18
C CYS A 212 0.46 7.23 16.20
N LYS A 213 0.78 7.91 17.31
CA LYS A 213 -0.21 8.33 18.31
C LYS A 213 -1.23 9.33 17.73
N ALA A 214 -0.76 10.32 16.96
CA ALA A 214 -1.63 11.28 16.29
C ALA A 214 -2.59 10.64 15.27
N LEU A 215 -2.23 9.48 14.73
CA LEU A 215 -3.07 8.66 13.85
C LEU A 215 -4.06 7.76 14.61
N GLY A 216 -3.99 7.75 15.95
CA GLY A 216 -4.90 7.01 16.82
C GLY A 216 -4.31 5.76 17.48
N ALA A 217 -3.02 5.46 17.31
CA ALA A 217 -2.41 4.36 18.09
C ALA A 217 -2.48 4.66 19.57
N ASP A 218 -3.01 3.72 20.36
CA ASP A 218 -3.10 3.85 21.81
C ASP A 218 -1.70 3.79 22.45
N TYR A 219 -0.81 3.01 21.85
CA TYR A 219 0.58 2.86 22.25
C TYR A 219 1.51 2.88 21.03
N ALA A 220 2.70 3.44 21.22
CA ALA A 220 3.75 3.47 20.20
C ALA A 220 5.09 3.04 20.79
N VAL A 221 5.77 2.08 20.16
CA VAL A 221 7.00 1.44 20.62
C VAL A 221 8.09 1.55 19.57
N ASP A 222 9.33 1.87 19.99
CA ASP A 222 10.48 1.89 19.10
C ASP A 222 10.96 0.46 18.81
N HIS A 223 10.75 -0.01 17.56
CA HIS A 223 11.14 -1.35 17.13
C HIS A 223 12.65 -1.55 16.94
N ARG A 224 13.45 -0.48 17.02
CA ARG A 224 14.92 -0.57 16.95
C ARG A 224 15.55 -0.98 18.27
N GLN A 225 14.80 -0.91 19.38
CA GLN A 225 15.26 -1.38 20.67
C GLN A 225 15.17 -2.91 20.76
N ASP A 226 16.19 -3.56 21.31
CA ASP A 226 16.25 -5.03 21.39
C ASP A 226 15.08 -5.64 22.18
N ASP A 227 14.57 -4.90 23.15
CA ASP A 227 13.50 -5.32 24.05
C ASP A 227 12.09 -4.87 23.62
N TRP A 228 11.93 -4.32 22.41
CA TRP A 228 10.64 -3.81 21.92
C TRP A 228 9.49 -4.81 22.08
N SER A 229 9.73 -6.09 21.84
CA SER A 229 8.71 -7.13 22.01
C SER A 229 8.30 -7.35 23.47
N LYS A 230 9.23 -7.19 24.41
CA LYS A 230 8.93 -7.23 25.85
C LYS A 230 8.09 -6.01 26.27
N GLN A 231 8.39 -4.84 25.70
CA GLN A 231 7.58 -3.63 25.93
C GLN A 231 6.16 -3.83 25.40
N VAL A 232 6.00 -4.34 24.17
CA VAL A 232 4.69 -4.68 23.61
C VAL A 232 3.96 -5.67 24.51
N PHE A 233 4.61 -6.75 24.95
CA PHE A 233 3.98 -7.74 25.84
C PHE A 233 3.54 -7.13 27.19
N LYS A 234 4.33 -6.21 27.77
CA LYS A 234 3.93 -5.48 28.98
C LYS A 234 2.65 -4.66 28.74
N ILE A 235 2.56 -3.95 27.61
CA ILE A 235 1.35 -3.20 27.22
C ILE A 235 0.15 -4.14 27.11
N THR A 236 0.32 -5.31 26.48
CA THR A 236 -0.79 -6.27 26.37
C THR A 236 -1.29 -6.78 27.72
N LYS A 237 -0.43 -6.86 28.73
CA LYS A 237 -0.86 -7.19 30.12
C LYS A 237 -1.74 -6.10 30.73
N GLU A 238 -1.43 -4.84 30.46
CA GLU A 238 -2.23 -3.70 30.91
C GLU A 238 -3.61 -3.71 30.24
N ILE A 239 -3.67 -3.89 28.91
CA ILE A 239 -4.92 -4.02 28.16
C ILE A 239 -5.75 -5.22 28.66
N ALA A 240 -5.11 -6.37 28.84
CA ALA A 240 -5.77 -7.61 29.28
C ALA A 240 -6.44 -7.46 30.66
N LYS A 241 -5.83 -6.73 31.58
CA LYS A 241 -6.41 -6.44 32.91
C LYS A 241 -7.72 -5.67 32.81
N THR A 242 -7.81 -4.69 31.89
CA THR A 242 -9.04 -3.90 31.72
C THR A 242 -10.18 -4.69 31.05
N LYS A 243 -9.82 -5.68 30.23
CA LYS A 243 -10.78 -6.52 29.50
C LYS A 243 -11.13 -7.82 30.20
N GLY A 244 -10.36 -8.24 31.21
CA GLY A 244 -10.52 -9.57 31.82
C GLY A 244 -10.10 -10.73 30.90
N GLU A 245 -9.10 -10.51 30.05
CA GLU A 245 -8.63 -11.45 29.02
C GLU A 245 -7.18 -11.91 29.25
N ALA A 246 -6.73 -12.89 28.47
CA ALA A 246 -5.32 -13.27 28.42
C ALA A 246 -4.47 -12.19 27.70
N PRO A 247 -3.24 -11.91 28.16
CA PRO A 247 -2.35 -10.98 27.47
C PRO A 247 -1.85 -11.54 26.14
N GLY A 248 -1.56 -10.66 25.20
CA GLY A 248 -1.05 -10.97 23.86
C GLY A 248 -1.77 -10.18 22.77
N ILE A 249 -1.40 -10.45 21.53
CA ILE A 249 -1.90 -9.79 20.32
C ILE A 249 -2.92 -10.70 19.65
N ASP A 250 -4.07 -10.17 19.26
CA ASP A 250 -5.10 -10.88 18.50
C ASP A 250 -4.81 -10.85 17.00
N LEU A 251 -4.26 -9.72 16.52
CA LEU A 251 -3.96 -9.52 15.10
C LEU A 251 -2.66 -8.74 14.93
N SER A 252 -1.67 -9.35 14.26
CA SER A 252 -0.43 -8.66 13.86
C SER A 252 -0.48 -8.30 12.39
N PHE A 253 -0.30 -7.03 12.09
CA PHE A 253 -0.21 -6.45 10.76
C PHE A 253 1.27 -6.26 10.40
N ASP A 254 1.77 -7.04 9.43
CA ASP A 254 3.17 -7.06 9.03
C ASP A 254 3.36 -6.68 7.57
N HIS A 255 4.31 -5.80 7.31
CA HIS A 255 4.83 -5.50 5.98
C HIS A 255 6.36 -5.36 5.99
N ILE A 256 6.96 -5.68 7.13
CA ILE A 256 8.41 -5.53 7.37
C ILE A 256 9.16 -6.81 7.00
N GLY A 257 8.64 -7.96 7.41
CA GLY A 257 9.18 -9.28 7.07
C GLY A 257 10.27 -9.76 8.04
N GLN A 258 11.40 -10.21 7.50
CA GLN A 258 12.42 -11.06 8.13
C GLN A 258 12.79 -10.66 9.56
N THR A 259 13.18 -9.42 9.80
CA THR A 259 13.83 -8.99 11.04
C THR A 259 12.99 -9.20 12.31
N HIS A 260 11.67 -9.06 12.20
CA HIS A 260 10.78 -9.07 13.36
C HIS A 260 9.73 -10.19 13.35
N PHE A 261 9.68 -11.00 12.29
CA PHE A 261 8.59 -11.96 12.07
C PHE A 261 8.42 -12.95 13.22
N ASN A 262 9.52 -13.59 13.68
CA ASN A 262 9.46 -14.56 14.78
C ASN A 262 9.05 -13.94 16.12
N LYS A 263 9.50 -12.72 16.43
CA LYS A 263 9.08 -12.01 17.65
C LYS A 263 7.58 -11.69 17.61
N GLN A 264 7.01 -11.41 16.45
CA GLN A 264 5.56 -11.21 16.28
C GLN A 264 4.79 -12.49 16.62
N LEU A 265 5.21 -13.67 16.11
CA LEU A 265 4.57 -14.95 16.41
C LEU A 265 4.58 -15.26 17.92
N GLN A 266 5.64 -14.88 18.63
CA GLN A 266 5.73 -15.04 20.08
C GLN A 266 4.69 -14.22 20.85
N LEU A 267 4.37 -13.02 20.35
CA LEU A 267 3.42 -12.09 20.96
C LEU A 267 1.95 -12.46 20.76
N LEU A 268 1.65 -13.33 19.78
CA LEU A 268 0.28 -13.70 19.44
C LEU A 268 -0.39 -14.55 20.52
N LYS A 269 -1.68 -14.32 20.76
CA LYS A 269 -2.56 -15.17 21.57
C LYS A 269 -2.82 -16.51 20.87
N TYR A 270 -3.51 -17.43 21.55
CA TYR A 270 -4.04 -18.65 20.93
C TYR A 270 -5.11 -18.29 19.89
N GLY A 271 -5.06 -18.93 18.72
CA GLY A 271 -5.98 -18.68 17.60
C GLY A 271 -5.79 -17.35 16.88
N ALA A 272 -4.80 -16.55 17.28
CA ALA A 272 -4.55 -15.23 16.72
C ALA A 272 -4.02 -15.28 15.28
N THR A 273 -4.01 -14.12 14.61
CA THR A 273 -3.64 -14.01 13.20
C THR A 273 -2.44 -13.08 13.00
N LEU A 274 -1.49 -13.49 12.18
CA LEU A 274 -0.51 -12.61 11.55
C LEU A 274 -0.85 -12.51 10.06
N VAL A 275 -1.02 -11.28 9.57
CA VAL A 275 -1.19 -11.02 8.14
C VAL A 275 -0.02 -10.22 7.60
N SER A 276 0.60 -10.69 6.51
CA SER A 276 1.78 -10.04 5.91
C SER A 276 1.60 -9.77 4.42
N CYS A 277 2.05 -8.60 3.97
CA CYS A 277 2.05 -8.21 2.55
C CYS A 277 3.42 -7.79 2.04
N GLY A 278 4.48 -7.90 2.84
CA GLY A 278 5.77 -7.35 2.46
C GLY A 278 6.96 -8.03 3.13
N ALA A 279 8.13 -7.77 2.56
CA ALA A 279 9.40 -8.30 2.98
C ALA A 279 10.51 -7.25 2.89
N THR A 280 10.24 -6.04 3.39
CA THR A 280 11.13 -4.87 3.25
C THR A 280 12.50 -5.11 3.88
N THR A 281 12.57 -5.88 5.00
CA THR A 281 13.83 -6.21 5.68
C THR A 281 14.42 -7.55 5.23
N GLY A 282 13.80 -8.24 4.29
CA GLY A 282 14.18 -9.53 3.77
C GLY A 282 13.04 -10.54 3.76
N TYR A 283 13.18 -11.56 2.91
CA TYR A 283 12.16 -12.59 2.67
C TYR A 283 12.47 -13.93 3.36
N ASP A 284 13.68 -14.10 3.86
CA ASP A 284 14.18 -15.35 4.45
C ASP A 284 14.07 -15.29 5.98
N ALA A 285 12.84 -15.41 6.51
CA ALA A 285 12.59 -15.36 7.94
C ALA A 285 12.72 -16.75 8.59
N GLN A 286 13.58 -16.87 9.61
CA GLN A 286 13.64 -18.05 10.47
C GLN A 286 12.55 -17.95 11.54
N ILE A 287 11.69 -18.97 11.62
CA ILE A 287 10.58 -19.04 12.55
C ILE A 287 10.60 -20.31 13.38
N ASP A 288 10.13 -20.23 14.63
CA ASP A 288 9.86 -21.37 15.46
C ASP A 288 8.43 -21.89 15.20
N LEU A 289 8.32 -22.99 14.49
CA LEU A 289 7.04 -23.61 14.11
C LEU A 289 6.17 -23.98 15.33
N ARG A 290 6.78 -24.19 16.50
CA ARG A 290 6.05 -24.49 17.74
C ARG A 290 5.08 -23.37 18.11
N HIS A 291 5.43 -22.12 17.85
CA HIS A 291 4.49 -21.00 18.07
C HIS A 291 3.24 -21.12 17.21
N ILE A 292 3.36 -21.62 15.98
CA ILE A 292 2.23 -21.77 15.06
C ILE A 292 1.30 -22.88 15.52
N PHE A 293 1.80 -24.12 15.67
CA PHE A 293 0.90 -25.24 15.92
C PHE A 293 0.42 -25.33 17.37
N PHE A 294 1.22 -25.00 18.40
CA PHE A 294 0.74 -25.02 19.78
C PHE A 294 -0.30 -23.96 20.08
N LYS A 295 -0.18 -22.80 19.45
CA LYS A 295 -1.13 -21.70 19.65
C LYS A 295 -2.26 -21.68 18.61
N GLY A 296 -2.22 -22.53 17.56
CA GLY A 296 -3.19 -22.50 16.48
C GLY A 296 -3.19 -21.17 15.71
N ILE A 297 -2.03 -20.56 15.50
CA ILE A 297 -1.88 -19.26 14.86
C ILE A 297 -2.19 -19.38 13.36
N ASN A 298 -2.90 -18.38 12.82
CA ASN A 298 -3.07 -18.20 11.39
C ASN A 298 -1.97 -17.27 10.85
N VAL A 299 -1.24 -17.72 9.82
CA VAL A 299 -0.30 -16.89 9.07
C VAL A 299 -0.86 -16.69 7.67
N LEU A 300 -1.28 -15.45 7.37
CA LEU A 300 -1.97 -15.10 6.14
C LEU A 300 -1.08 -14.23 5.25
N GLY A 301 -0.95 -14.63 3.97
CA GLY A 301 -0.41 -13.76 2.93
C GLY A 301 -1.49 -12.80 2.41
N SER A 302 -1.07 -11.61 2.01
CA SER A 302 -1.92 -10.60 1.39
C SER A 302 -1.18 -9.91 0.26
N THR A 303 -1.90 -9.61 -0.82
CA THR A 303 -1.36 -8.85 -1.96
C THR A 303 -2.47 -8.03 -2.57
N GLN A 304 -2.22 -6.74 -2.82
CA GLN A 304 -3.18 -5.84 -3.44
C GLN A 304 -4.52 -5.80 -2.67
N GLY A 305 -5.63 -5.88 -3.38
CA GLY A 305 -7.00 -5.90 -2.88
C GLY A 305 -7.98 -5.74 -4.03
N THR A 306 -9.26 -5.67 -3.73
CA THR A 306 -10.34 -5.50 -4.70
C THR A 306 -10.66 -4.03 -4.95
N LYS A 307 -11.24 -3.71 -6.11
CA LYS A 307 -11.77 -2.37 -6.40
C LYS A 307 -12.80 -1.92 -5.34
N ALA A 308 -13.65 -2.84 -4.89
CA ALA A 308 -14.66 -2.55 -3.86
C ALA A 308 -14.04 -2.18 -2.51
N GLU A 309 -12.92 -2.80 -2.14
CA GLU A 309 -12.19 -2.46 -0.90
C GLU A 309 -11.56 -1.06 -0.98
N LEU A 310 -11.00 -0.70 -2.15
CA LEU A 310 -10.51 0.67 -2.35
C LEU A 310 -11.64 1.69 -2.28
N ASP A 311 -12.79 1.39 -2.90
CA ASP A 311 -13.97 2.26 -2.86
C ASP A 311 -14.46 2.50 -1.43
N GLN A 312 -14.54 1.44 -0.62
CA GLN A 312 -14.89 1.55 0.81
C GLN A 312 -13.88 2.42 1.58
N GLY A 313 -12.58 2.22 1.36
CA GLY A 313 -11.55 3.02 2.00
C GLY A 313 -11.65 4.50 1.62
N LEU A 314 -11.83 4.80 0.33
CA LEU A 314 -12.03 6.16 -0.17
C LEU A 314 -13.31 6.81 0.38
N TYR A 315 -14.41 6.05 0.53
CA TYR A 315 -15.62 6.52 1.20
C TYR A 315 -15.31 7.01 2.62
N TRP A 316 -14.59 6.24 3.43
CA TRP A 316 -14.21 6.66 4.78
C TRP A 316 -13.25 7.85 4.81
N MET A 317 -12.42 8.02 3.78
CA MET A 317 -11.64 9.26 3.60
C MET A 317 -12.56 10.46 3.33
N GLY A 318 -13.54 10.31 2.44
CA GLY A 318 -14.55 11.34 2.17
C GLY A 318 -15.35 11.73 3.42
N GLN A 319 -15.61 10.78 4.32
CA GLN A 319 -16.24 11.05 5.64
C GLN A 319 -15.28 11.64 6.68
N GLY A 320 -14.01 11.88 6.33
CA GLY A 320 -12.99 12.43 7.24
C GLY A 320 -12.54 11.46 8.36
N LYS A 321 -12.90 10.17 8.26
CA LYS A 321 -12.55 9.14 9.25
C LYS A 321 -11.16 8.54 9.01
N LEU A 322 -10.71 8.51 7.76
CA LEU A 322 -9.36 8.13 7.38
C LEU A 322 -8.64 9.35 6.82
N LYS A 323 -7.45 9.62 7.32
CA LYS A 323 -6.68 10.82 6.95
C LYS A 323 -5.29 10.41 6.48
N LEU A 324 -4.83 11.01 5.39
CA LEU A 324 -3.46 10.86 4.93
C LEU A 324 -2.64 12.07 5.33
N GLN A 325 -1.53 11.84 6.02
CA GLN A 325 -0.53 12.87 6.29
C GLN A 325 0.51 12.85 5.18
N LEU A 326 0.36 13.75 4.22
CA LEU A 326 1.32 13.95 3.15
C LEU A 326 2.55 14.71 3.69
N THR A 327 3.73 14.14 3.51
CA THR A 327 4.97 14.73 4.04
C THR A 327 5.72 15.59 3.03
N GLN A 328 5.55 15.32 1.73
CA GLN A 328 6.24 16.08 0.67
C GLN A 328 5.50 16.00 -0.68
N PHE A 329 5.61 17.09 -1.45
CA PHE A 329 5.18 17.21 -2.84
C PHE A 329 6.36 17.50 -3.75
N ILE A 330 6.40 16.88 -4.93
CA ILE A 330 7.42 17.11 -5.93
C ILE A 330 6.76 17.32 -7.29
N HIS A 331 7.09 18.41 -7.95
CA HIS A 331 6.58 18.67 -9.30
C HIS A 331 7.39 17.86 -10.34
N LEU A 332 6.70 17.23 -11.30
CA LEU A 332 7.32 16.37 -12.34
C LEU A 332 8.43 17.09 -13.14
N SER A 333 8.33 18.42 -13.30
CA SER A 333 9.36 19.21 -13.99
C SER A 333 10.67 19.40 -13.20
N LYS A 334 10.71 19.04 -11.91
CA LYS A 334 11.90 19.15 -11.05
C LYS A 334 12.57 17.77 -10.91
N GLN A 335 13.05 17.23 -12.02
CA GLN A 335 13.69 15.91 -12.12
C GLN A 335 14.74 15.64 -11.02
N GLN A 336 15.62 16.61 -10.72
CA GLN A 336 16.65 16.48 -9.67
C GLN A 336 16.07 16.22 -8.28
N ARG A 337 14.88 16.77 -7.94
CA ARG A 337 14.23 16.54 -6.66
C ARG A 337 13.51 15.18 -6.59
N LEU A 338 13.00 14.66 -7.70
CA LEU A 338 12.45 13.30 -7.79
C LEU A 338 13.54 12.28 -7.48
N THR A 339 14.70 12.43 -8.08
CA THR A 339 15.84 11.53 -7.92
C THR A 339 16.39 11.52 -6.50
N GLN A 340 16.51 12.68 -5.84
CA GLN A 340 16.89 12.75 -4.43
C GLN A 340 15.89 12.04 -3.50
N LYS A 341 14.60 12.03 -3.86
CA LYS A 341 13.58 11.37 -3.06
C LYS A 341 13.55 9.84 -3.26
N TRP A 342 13.84 9.35 -4.44
CA TRP A 342 14.08 7.94 -4.68
C TRP A 342 15.27 7.43 -3.86
N TYR A 343 16.32 8.21 -3.76
CA TYR A 343 17.47 7.94 -2.88
C TYR A 343 17.06 7.86 -1.41
N LEU A 344 16.22 8.80 -0.93
CA LEU A 344 15.69 8.80 0.44
C LEU A 344 14.77 7.60 0.72
N VAL A 345 13.90 7.20 -0.20
CA VAL A 345 13.05 6.01 -0.06
C VAL A 345 13.91 4.74 -0.05
N SER A 346 14.94 4.65 -0.89
CA SER A 346 15.86 3.51 -0.91
C SER A 346 16.75 3.44 0.34
N SER A 347 17.18 4.58 0.89
CA SER A 347 17.98 4.64 2.12
C SER A 347 17.18 4.34 3.39
N LEU A 348 15.89 4.74 3.43
CA LEU A 348 14.96 4.40 4.51
C LEU A 348 14.59 2.91 4.53
N ALA A 349 14.74 2.22 3.41
CA ALA A 349 14.54 0.79 3.31
C ALA A 349 15.74 -0.04 3.80
N LYS A 350 16.91 0.58 3.98
CA LYS A 350 18.14 -0.05 4.50
C LYS A 350 18.35 0.18 6.00
N SER A 351 17.56 1.04 6.62
CA SER A 351 17.52 1.32 8.07
C SER A 351 16.30 0.67 8.74
#